data_be12680fcfe44722ecae96db28d53c85
#
_entry.id   be12680fcfe44722ecae96db28d53c85
#
_cell.length_a   1.000
_cell.length_b   1.000
_cell.length_c   1.000
_cell.angle_alpha   90.00
_cell.angle_beta   90.00
_cell.angle_gamma   90.00
#
_symmetry.space_group_name_H-M   'P 1'
#
loop_
_entity.id
_entity.type
_entity.pdbx_description
1 polymer ?
#
loop_
_entity_poly.entity_id
_entity_poly.type
_entity_poly.pdbx_seq_one_letter_code
_entity_poly.pdbx_strand_id
1 'polypeptide(L)'
;ENNDLIEIREKYSFEKDKQKAKHSPGVYYFKTGEILKKYCQKLVESEEQAINGEFYASLPYNFMVKDGLKVWIPVNVKKFCQWGTPEDLKEYLFWTETVKGMVK
;
A
#
# COMPACT_ATOMS: atom_id res chain seq x y z
N GLU A 1 -9.84 -11.47 -11.87
CA GLU A 1 -11.22 -11.79 -11.50
C GLU A 1 -11.43 -11.90 -10.00
N ASN A 2 -10.46 -12.41 -9.30
CA ASN A 2 -10.42 -12.36 -7.85
C ASN A 2 -9.60 -11.14 -7.42
N ASN A 3 -9.92 -10.59 -6.26
CA ASN A 3 -9.11 -9.54 -5.66
C ASN A 3 -7.89 -10.12 -4.92
N ASP A 4 -7.35 -11.22 -5.43
CA ASP A 4 -6.16 -11.84 -4.89
C ASP A 4 -4.90 -11.14 -5.43
N LEU A 5 -3.96 -10.88 -4.54
CA LEU A 5 -2.68 -10.31 -4.89
C LEU A 5 -1.85 -11.33 -5.67
N ILE A 6 -1.26 -10.88 -6.77
CA ILE A 6 -0.28 -11.65 -7.54
C ILE A 6 1.12 -11.18 -7.20
N GLU A 7 1.33 -9.88 -7.22
CA GLU A 7 2.61 -9.24 -6.92
C GLU A 7 2.38 -7.81 -6.44
N ILE A 8 3.23 -7.34 -5.55
CA ILE A 8 3.30 -5.94 -5.14
C ILE A 8 4.73 -5.42 -5.35
N ARG A 9 4.85 -4.19 -5.84
CA ARG A 9 6.14 -3.50 -6.01
C ARG A 9 6.05 -2.09 -5.44
N GLU A 10 7.13 -1.66 -4.85
CA GLU A 10 7.28 -0.29 -4.37
C GLU A 10 7.90 0.59 -5.46
N LYS A 11 7.46 1.85 -5.52
CA LYS A 11 7.96 2.85 -6.47
C LYS A 11 7.90 2.41 -7.93
N TYR A 12 6.93 1.56 -8.27
CA TYR A 12 6.73 0.99 -9.60
C TYR A 12 5.24 1.02 -9.97
N SER A 13 4.93 1.24 -11.23
CA SER A 13 3.56 1.13 -11.73
C SER A 13 3.48 0.01 -12.77
N PHE A 14 2.55 -0.92 -12.57
CA PHE A 14 2.26 -1.99 -13.53
C PHE A 14 1.50 -1.46 -14.77
N GLU A 15 0.86 -0.31 -14.63
CA GLU A 15 0.10 0.34 -15.70
C GLU A 15 0.86 1.53 -16.28
N LYS A 16 0.77 1.72 -17.59
CA LYS A 16 1.33 2.92 -18.25
C LYS A 16 0.67 4.19 -17.74
N ASP A 17 -0.65 4.13 -17.57
CA ASP A 17 -1.42 5.19 -16.93
C ASP A 17 -1.43 4.96 -15.42
N LYS A 18 -0.64 5.74 -14.71
CA LYS A 18 -0.50 5.61 -13.24
C LYS A 18 -1.82 5.80 -12.49
N GLN A 19 -2.78 6.51 -13.06
CA GLN A 19 -4.08 6.70 -12.42
C GLN A 19 -4.93 5.42 -12.42
N LYS A 20 -4.65 4.50 -13.34
CA LYS A 20 -5.33 3.20 -13.42
C LYS A 20 -4.65 2.12 -12.59
N ALA A 21 -3.44 2.35 -12.13
CA ALA A 21 -2.73 1.41 -11.29
C ALA A 21 -3.38 1.33 -9.89
N LYS A 22 -3.39 0.13 -9.34
CA LYS A 22 -3.81 -0.06 -7.95
C LYS A 22 -2.66 0.35 -7.03
N HIS A 23 -2.95 1.24 -6.10
CA HIS A 23 -1.99 1.74 -5.14
C HIS A 23 -2.34 1.30 -3.73
N SER A 24 -1.31 1.01 -2.92
CA SER A 24 -1.49 0.73 -1.51
C SER A 24 -1.64 2.03 -0.71
N PRO A 25 -2.65 2.11 0.18
CA PRO A 25 -2.77 3.25 1.09
C PRO A 25 -1.83 3.18 2.30
N GLY A 26 -0.93 2.20 2.34
CA GLY A 26 -0.01 2.01 3.47
C GLY A 26 -0.62 1.27 4.66
N VAL A 27 -1.76 0.62 4.49
CA VAL A 27 -2.42 -0.19 5.52
C VAL A 27 -2.29 -1.66 5.14
N TYR A 28 -1.71 -2.45 6.03
CA TYR A 28 -1.40 -3.85 5.81
C TYR A 28 -1.94 -4.72 6.92
N TYR A 29 -2.59 -5.84 6.56
CA TYR A 29 -3.12 -6.81 7.48
C TYR A 29 -2.38 -8.14 7.36
N PHE A 30 -2.05 -8.73 8.50
CA PHE A 30 -1.53 -10.09 8.60
C PHE A 30 -2.39 -10.86 9.60
N LYS A 31 -2.77 -12.08 9.26
CA LYS A 31 -3.66 -12.90 10.08
C LYS A 31 -3.14 -13.13 11.50
N THR A 32 -1.82 -13.32 11.66
CA THR A 32 -1.16 -13.53 12.95
C THR A 32 0.17 -12.80 13.00
N GLY A 33 0.63 -12.50 14.20
CA GLY A 33 1.97 -11.94 14.41
C GLY A 33 3.09 -12.90 13.98
N GLU A 34 2.86 -14.20 14.07
CA GLU A 34 3.83 -15.22 13.62
C GLU A 34 4.04 -15.15 12.11
N ILE A 35 2.97 -15.02 11.34
CA ILE A 35 3.04 -14.86 9.89
C ILE A 35 3.80 -13.58 9.54
N LEU A 36 3.46 -12.46 10.17
CA LEU A 36 4.15 -11.20 9.99
C LEU A 36 5.65 -11.35 10.25
N LYS A 37 6.03 -11.89 11.39
CA LYS A 37 7.43 -12.07 11.79
C LYS A 37 8.18 -12.97 10.81
N LYS A 38 7.61 -14.11 10.44
CA LYS A 38 8.20 -15.07 9.51
C LYS A 38 8.52 -14.42 8.16
N TYR A 39 7.57 -13.70 7.59
CA TYR A 39 7.74 -13.13 6.25
C TYR A 39 8.54 -11.84 6.24
N CYS A 40 8.51 -11.06 7.32
CA CYS A 40 9.44 -9.96 7.49
C CYS A 40 10.89 -10.44 7.62
N GLN A 41 11.12 -11.55 8.31
CA GLN A 41 12.44 -12.15 8.41
C GLN A 41 12.94 -12.65 7.05
N LYS A 42 12.09 -13.31 6.28
CA LYS A 42 12.40 -13.71 4.90
C LYS A 42 12.79 -12.51 4.03
N LEU A 43 12.04 -11.41 4.16
CA LEU A 43 12.34 -10.18 3.43
C LEU A 43 13.72 -9.63 3.77
N VAL A 44 14.05 -9.54 5.06
CA VAL A 44 15.33 -9.00 5.53
C VAL A 44 16.50 -9.90 5.10
N GLU A 45 16.32 -11.21 5.12
CA GLU A 45 17.33 -12.18 4.68
C GLU A 45 17.51 -12.18 3.15
N SER A 46 16.52 -11.70 2.40
CA SER A 46 16.55 -11.57 0.94
C SER A 46 16.97 -10.17 0.54
N GLU A 47 18.25 -9.92 0.41
CA GLU A 47 18.81 -8.62 0.01
C GLU A 47 18.27 -8.13 -1.35
N GLU A 48 17.83 -9.04 -2.21
CA GLU A 48 17.26 -8.73 -3.53
C GLU A 48 15.98 -7.90 -3.47
N GLN A 49 15.28 -7.91 -2.34
CA GLN A 49 14.02 -7.20 -2.17
C GLN A 49 14.20 -5.79 -1.57
N ALA A 50 15.42 -5.41 -1.21
CA ALA A 50 15.68 -4.06 -0.74
C ALA A 50 15.62 -3.05 -1.90
N ILE A 51 14.91 -1.94 -1.68
CA ILE A 51 14.81 -0.85 -2.64
C ILE A 51 15.57 0.34 -2.07
N ASN A 52 16.65 0.74 -2.72
CA ASN A 52 17.55 1.80 -2.24
C ASN A 52 18.03 1.54 -0.80
N GLY A 53 18.29 0.27 -0.44
CA GLY A 53 18.71 -0.13 0.91
C GLY A 53 17.59 -0.15 1.96
N GLU A 54 16.35 0.06 1.55
CA GLU A 54 15.18 0.06 2.44
C GLU A 54 14.28 -1.14 2.20
N PHE A 55 13.72 -1.68 3.28
CA PHE A 55 12.70 -2.71 3.24
C PHE A 55 11.32 -2.10 3.50
N TYR A 56 10.35 -2.47 2.67
CA TYR A 56 8.98 -1.97 2.80
C TYR A 56 8.05 -3.05 3.36
N ALA A 57 7.15 -2.64 4.24
CA ALA A 57 6.20 -3.55 4.90
C ALA A 57 5.23 -4.25 3.95
N SER A 58 5.11 -3.77 2.72
CA SER A 58 4.31 -4.40 1.66
C SER A 58 4.98 -5.61 1.01
N LEU A 59 6.30 -5.65 0.98
CA LEU A 59 7.06 -6.67 0.25
C LEU A 59 6.95 -8.10 0.83
N PRO A 60 6.73 -8.32 2.14
CA PRO A 60 6.49 -9.66 2.66
C PRO A 60 5.37 -10.42 1.96
N TYR A 61 4.36 -9.72 1.44
CA TYR A 61 3.25 -10.35 0.71
C TYR A 61 3.70 -11.11 -0.54
N ASN A 62 4.77 -10.69 -1.20
CA ASN A 62 5.30 -11.41 -2.36
C ASN A 62 5.77 -12.82 -1.99
N PHE A 63 6.41 -12.97 -0.83
CA PHE A 63 6.83 -14.28 -0.32
C PHE A 63 5.62 -15.13 0.08
N MET A 64 4.61 -14.50 0.68
CA MET A 64 3.37 -15.19 1.06
C MET A 64 2.67 -15.76 -0.19
N VAL A 65 2.56 -14.98 -1.25
CA VAL A 65 1.96 -15.41 -2.52
C VAL A 65 2.75 -16.57 -3.14
N LYS A 66 4.08 -16.49 -3.14
CA LYS A 66 4.95 -17.58 -3.61
C LYS A 66 4.76 -18.88 -2.83
N ASP A 67 4.50 -18.77 -1.53
CA ASP A 67 4.24 -19.92 -0.66
C ASP A 67 2.79 -20.43 -0.75
N GLY A 68 2.00 -19.88 -1.65
CA GLY A 68 0.62 -20.31 -1.89
C GLY A 68 -0.42 -19.73 -0.91
N LEU A 69 -0.03 -18.75 -0.09
CA LEU A 69 -0.98 -18.07 0.78
C LEU A 69 -1.80 -17.06 -0.02
N LYS A 70 -3.06 -16.92 0.35
CA LYS A 70 -3.94 -15.92 -0.24
C LYS A 70 -3.76 -14.57 0.43
N VAL A 71 -3.53 -13.55 -0.38
CA VAL A 71 -3.51 -12.15 0.03
C VAL A 71 -4.62 -11.43 -0.72
N TRP A 72 -5.62 -10.98 0.00
CA TRP A 72 -6.79 -10.32 -0.58
C TRP A 72 -6.62 -8.81 -0.60
N ILE A 73 -7.00 -8.19 -1.71
CA ILE A 73 -6.94 -6.74 -1.89
C ILE A 73 -8.37 -6.20 -1.79
N PRO A 74 -8.72 -5.48 -0.71
CA PRO A 74 -10.01 -4.81 -0.66
C PRO A 74 -10.05 -3.66 -1.68
N VAL A 75 -11.12 -3.61 -2.46
CA VAL A 75 -11.31 -2.59 -3.51
C VAL A 75 -12.42 -1.59 -3.16
N ASN A 76 -12.87 -1.62 -1.93
CA ASN A 76 -13.98 -0.79 -1.46
C ASN A 76 -13.54 0.55 -0.83
N VAL A 77 -12.28 0.90 -0.95
CA VAL A 77 -11.77 2.20 -0.50
C VAL A 77 -12.25 3.29 -1.46
N LYS A 78 -13.24 4.06 -1.03
CA LYS A 78 -13.85 5.08 -1.87
C LYS A 78 -13.05 6.38 -1.93
N LYS A 79 -12.34 6.70 -0.87
CA LYS A 79 -11.55 7.93 -0.74
C LYS A 79 -10.24 7.64 -0.02
N PHE A 80 -9.19 8.23 -0.54
CA PHE A 80 -7.89 8.25 0.11
C PHE A 80 -7.44 9.69 0.25
N CYS A 81 -7.23 10.14 1.49
CA CYS A 81 -6.76 11.48 1.80
C CYS A 81 -5.33 11.37 2.32
N GLN A 82 -4.39 11.95 1.60
CA GLN A 82 -2.99 11.92 1.98
C GLN A 82 -2.68 13.09 2.92
N TRP A 83 -2.18 12.76 4.12
CA TRP A 83 -1.74 13.74 5.13
C TRP A 83 -0.31 13.42 5.59
N GLY A 84 0.48 12.85 4.70
CA GLY A 84 1.84 12.37 5.01
C GLY A 84 2.85 13.49 5.22
N THR A 85 2.55 14.70 4.75
CA THR A 85 3.37 15.89 4.96
C THR A 85 2.51 17.05 5.51
N PRO A 86 3.14 18.04 6.18
CA PRO A 86 2.41 19.25 6.59
C PRO A 86 1.75 19.99 5.43
N GLU A 87 2.37 19.97 4.26
CA GLU A 87 1.85 20.58 3.03
C GLU A 87 0.58 19.87 2.55
N ASP A 88 0.58 18.54 2.51
CA ASP A 88 -0.57 17.73 2.15
C ASP A 88 -1.77 18.03 3.08
N LEU A 89 -1.51 18.12 4.38
CA LEU A 89 -2.55 18.43 5.36
C LEU A 89 -3.09 19.85 5.17
N LYS A 90 -2.24 20.83 4.93
CA LYS A 90 -2.65 22.22 4.66
C LYS A 90 -3.54 22.30 3.43
N GLU A 91 -3.17 21.61 2.35
CA GLU A 91 -3.98 21.55 1.13
C GLU A 91 -5.34 20.93 1.40
N TYR A 92 -5.39 19.81 2.11
CA TYR A 92 -6.64 19.17 2.49
C TYR A 92 -7.55 20.10 3.32
N LEU A 93 -7.00 20.78 4.30
CA LEU A 93 -7.74 21.72 5.16
C LEU A 93 -8.26 22.91 4.34
N PHE A 94 -7.44 23.46 3.46
CA PHE A 94 -7.85 24.55 2.56
C PHE A 94 -9.07 24.16 1.73
N TRP A 95 -9.02 23.01 1.06
CA TRP A 95 -10.14 22.54 0.24
C TRP A 95 -11.38 22.22 1.07
N THR A 96 -11.20 21.64 2.25
CA THR A 96 -12.30 21.33 3.17
C THR A 96 -13.04 22.60 3.58
N GLU A 97 -12.34 23.65 3.95
CA GLU A 97 -12.95 24.93 4.34
C GLU A 97 -13.58 25.63 3.14
N THR A 98 -12.94 25.58 1.98
CA THR A 98 -13.47 26.13 0.73
C THR A 98 -14.81 25.50 0.37
N VAL A 99 -14.88 24.17 0.41
CA VAL A 99 -16.13 23.44 0.11
C VAL A 99 -17.21 23.71 1.13
N LYS A 100 -16.88 23.80 2.42
CA LYS A 100 -17.85 24.19 3.46
C LYS A 100 -18.42 25.58 3.22
N GLY A 101 -17.62 26.52 2.76
CA GLY A 101 -18.06 27.86 2.42
C GLY A 101 -18.97 27.92 1.18
N MET A 102 -18.87 26.93 0.29
CA MET A 102 -19.70 26.82 -0.92
C MET A 102 -21.05 26.16 -0.66
N VAL A 103 -21.13 25.28 0.34
CA VAL A 103 -22.36 24.58 0.72
C VAL A 103 -23.05 25.36 1.82
N LYS A 104 -24.15 26.02 1.48
CA LYS A 104 -24.98 26.75 2.41
C LYS A 104 -26.25 25.99 2.73
#